data_db0fbabed296065939b177ff6e205875
#
_entry.id   db0fbabed296065939b177ff6e205875
#
_cell.length_a   1.000
_cell.length_b   1.000
_cell.length_c   1.000
_cell.angle_alpha   90.00
_cell.angle_beta   90.00
_cell.angle_gamma   90.00
#
_symmetry.space_group_name_H-M   'P 1'
#
loop_
_entity.id
_entity.type
_entity.pdbx_description
1 polymer ?
#
loop_
_entity_poly.entity_id
_entity_poly.type
_entity_poly.pdbx_seq_one_letter_code
_entity_poly.pdbx_strand_id
1 'polypeptide(L)'
;MDRFYFGCEADDSTNAWAFDTKNNPFNAELKTLFGSDVGHFDVQDMAGVLPEAYELVEESKMTPDDFRHFVFENPVRFWGETNPRFFAGTRVEKEALAVLRS
;
A
#
# COMPACT_ATOMS: atom_id res chain seq x y z
N MET A 1 -14.94 -6.71 5.09
CA MET A 1 -13.80 -5.83 4.80
C MET A 1 -12.97 -6.27 3.58
N ASP A 2 -13.08 -7.53 3.15
CA ASP A 2 -12.26 -8.05 2.03
C ASP A 2 -12.56 -7.42 0.66
N ARG A 3 -13.69 -6.73 0.56
CA ARG A 3 -14.12 -6.11 -0.70
C ARG A 3 -13.73 -4.64 -0.84
N PHE A 4 -13.18 -4.05 0.23
CA PHE A 4 -12.91 -2.62 0.27
C PHE A 4 -11.42 -2.35 0.39
N TYR A 5 -10.97 -1.34 -0.35
CA TYR A 5 -9.62 -0.83 -0.29
C TYR A 5 -9.68 0.66 0.04
N PHE A 6 -8.67 1.16 0.73
CA PHE A 6 -8.62 2.54 1.22
C PHE A 6 -7.33 3.21 0.73
N GLY A 7 -7.47 4.33 0.02
CA GLY A 7 -6.31 5.10 -0.43
C GLY A 7 -5.72 5.91 0.72
N CYS A 8 -4.40 5.89 0.85
CA CYS A 8 -3.67 6.67 1.86
C CYS A 8 -2.46 7.34 1.23
N GLU A 9 -2.19 8.58 1.63
CA GLU A 9 -1.02 9.32 1.20
C GLU A 9 0.23 8.97 2.01
N ALA A 10 1.40 9.37 1.50
CA ALA A 10 2.68 9.07 2.12
C ALA A 10 2.83 9.63 3.53
N ASP A 11 2.26 10.80 3.82
CA ASP A 11 2.37 11.49 5.10
C ASP A 11 1.24 11.14 6.08
N ASP A 12 0.35 10.25 5.71
CA ASP A 12 -0.77 9.86 6.57
C ASP A 12 -0.33 8.81 7.58
N SER A 13 0.07 9.25 8.77
CA SER A 13 0.53 8.35 9.83
C SER A 13 -0.57 7.42 10.36
N THR A 14 -1.85 7.78 10.17
CA THR A 14 -2.96 6.91 10.59
C THR A 14 -3.06 5.64 9.74
N ASN A 15 -2.38 5.59 8.61
CA ASN A 15 -2.26 4.40 7.78
C ASN A 15 -1.77 3.18 8.58
N ALA A 16 -0.90 3.40 9.56
CA ALA A 16 -0.39 2.32 10.41
C ALA A 16 -1.52 1.61 11.19
N TRP A 17 -2.61 2.31 11.48
CA TRP A 17 -3.76 1.73 12.19
C TRP A 17 -4.47 0.65 11.38
N ALA A 18 -4.40 0.73 10.06
CA ALA A 18 -4.99 -0.29 9.20
C ALA A 18 -4.42 -1.69 9.49
N PHE A 19 -3.15 -1.74 9.88
CA PHE A 19 -2.42 -2.98 10.15
C PHE A 19 -2.40 -3.36 11.63
N ASP A 20 -3.02 -2.58 12.49
CA ASP A 20 -3.06 -2.82 13.94
C ASP A 20 -4.20 -3.78 14.29
N THR A 21 -3.98 -5.05 14.01
CA THR A 21 -4.99 -6.08 14.22
C THR A 21 -5.36 -6.28 15.68
N LYS A 22 -4.51 -5.84 16.61
CA LYS A 22 -4.76 -5.96 18.05
C LYS A 22 -5.83 -5.00 18.53
N ASN A 23 -5.86 -3.79 17.97
CA ASN A 23 -6.77 -2.74 18.39
C ASN A 23 -7.99 -2.60 17.47
N ASN A 24 -7.92 -3.10 16.25
CA ASN A 24 -9.05 -3.05 15.33
C ASN A 24 -10.12 -4.08 15.71
N PRO A 25 -11.43 -3.72 15.60
CA PRO A 25 -12.50 -4.67 15.83
C PRO A 25 -12.34 -5.94 15.00
N PHE A 26 -12.62 -7.10 15.62
CA PHE A 26 -12.50 -8.41 14.98
C PHE A 26 -11.09 -8.74 14.49
N ASN A 27 -10.06 -8.09 15.06
CA ASN A 27 -8.67 -8.21 14.62
C ASN A 27 -8.51 -7.90 13.12
N ALA A 28 -9.30 -6.95 12.62
CA ALA A 28 -9.32 -6.62 11.19
C ALA A 28 -8.04 -5.92 10.75
N GLU A 29 -7.57 -6.30 9.57
CA GLU A 29 -6.56 -5.56 8.82
C GLU A 29 -7.26 -4.88 7.65
N LEU A 30 -7.12 -3.56 7.55
CA LEU A 30 -7.71 -2.81 6.44
C LEU A 30 -6.73 -2.79 5.27
N LYS A 31 -7.26 -2.96 4.07
CA LYS A 31 -6.45 -2.98 2.85
C LYS A 31 -6.19 -1.57 2.35
N THR A 32 -5.08 -0.98 2.80
CA THR A 32 -4.69 0.35 2.36
C THR A 32 -3.82 0.29 1.10
N LEU A 33 -3.99 1.30 0.24
CA LEU A 33 -3.26 1.46 -1.00
C LEU A 33 -2.47 2.76 -0.95
N PHE A 34 -1.18 2.68 -1.26
CA PHE A 34 -0.34 3.87 -1.37
C PHE A 34 -0.78 4.72 -2.56
N GLY A 35 -0.97 6.02 -2.31
CA GLY A 35 -1.18 7.03 -3.33
C GLY A 35 -0.19 8.15 -3.13
N SER A 36 0.56 8.51 -4.18
CA SER A 36 1.58 9.56 -4.08
C SER A 36 0.99 10.95 -4.01
N ASP A 37 -0.19 11.13 -4.60
CA ASP A 37 -0.82 12.44 -4.81
C ASP A 37 0.11 13.43 -5.53
N VAL A 38 1.03 12.91 -6.32
CA VAL A 38 1.98 13.73 -7.10
C VAL A 38 1.21 14.65 -8.05
N GLY A 39 1.61 15.92 -8.05
CA GLY A 39 0.91 16.96 -8.81
C GLY A 39 0.02 17.83 -7.94
N HIS A 40 -0.28 17.42 -6.71
CA HIS A 40 -1.01 18.23 -5.76
C HIS A 40 -0.09 19.25 -5.10
N PHE A 41 -0.62 20.40 -4.69
CA PHE A 41 0.21 21.54 -4.22
C PHE A 41 1.02 21.23 -2.96
N ASP A 42 0.55 20.30 -2.13
CA ASP A 42 1.21 19.92 -0.89
C ASP A 42 2.25 18.81 -1.06
N VAL A 43 2.36 18.22 -2.25
CA VAL A 43 3.41 17.25 -2.58
C VAL A 43 4.55 17.97 -3.29
N GLN A 44 5.46 18.54 -2.52
CA GLN A 44 6.53 19.40 -3.05
C GLN A 44 7.73 18.62 -3.58
N ASP A 45 7.98 17.42 -3.06
CA ASP A 45 9.09 16.56 -3.47
C ASP A 45 8.56 15.23 -4.02
N MET A 46 8.42 15.14 -5.34
CA MET A 46 7.91 13.95 -6.00
C MET A 46 8.79 12.71 -5.77
N ALA A 47 10.09 12.91 -5.68
CA ALA A 47 11.02 11.80 -5.47
C ALA A 47 11.04 11.33 -4.02
N GLY A 48 10.54 12.14 -3.09
CA GLY A 48 10.54 11.84 -1.66
C GLY A 48 9.30 11.14 -1.13
N VAL A 49 8.26 10.91 -1.96
CA VAL A 49 6.99 10.38 -1.46
C VAL A 49 7.12 8.96 -0.91
N LEU A 50 7.88 8.10 -1.54
CA LEU A 50 8.05 6.73 -1.06
C LEU A 50 8.96 6.66 0.18
N PRO A 51 10.11 7.36 0.23
CA PRO A 51 10.86 7.48 1.48
C PRO A 51 10.05 8.05 2.64
N GLU A 52 9.19 9.03 2.39
CA GLU A 52 8.30 9.60 3.42
C GLU A 52 7.35 8.54 3.97
N ALA A 53 6.72 7.76 3.10
CA ALA A 53 5.86 6.66 3.53
C ALA A 53 6.65 5.64 4.36
N TYR A 54 7.90 5.37 4.02
CA TYR A 54 8.76 4.42 4.73
C TYR A 54 9.13 4.90 6.13
N GLU A 55 8.97 6.18 6.44
CA GLU A 55 9.20 6.70 7.79
C GLU A 55 8.35 5.97 8.85
N LEU A 56 7.18 5.47 8.48
CA LEU A 56 6.35 4.68 9.39
C LEU A 56 7.04 3.39 9.85
N VAL A 57 7.85 2.79 8.98
CA VAL A 57 8.65 1.62 9.34
C VAL A 57 9.82 2.03 10.23
N GLU A 58 10.50 3.13 9.89
CA GLU A 58 11.64 3.64 10.66
C GLU A 58 11.22 4.06 12.06
N GLU A 59 10.01 4.59 12.22
CA GLU A 59 9.44 4.98 13.51
C GLU A 59 8.77 3.81 14.25
N SER A 60 8.87 2.60 13.74
CA SER A 60 8.28 1.37 14.31
C SER A 60 6.77 1.41 14.45
N LYS A 61 6.08 2.22 13.63
CA LYS A 61 4.62 2.28 13.59
C LYS A 61 4.03 1.22 12.68
N MET A 62 4.84 0.68 11.78
CA MET A 62 4.45 -0.29 10.76
C MET A 62 5.62 -1.26 10.55
N THR A 63 5.32 -2.54 10.31
CA THR A 63 6.37 -3.50 9.99
C THR A 63 6.79 -3.39 8.53
N PRO A 64 8.00 -3.89 8.15
CA PRO A 64 8.37 -3.96 6.73
C PRO A 64 7.36 -4.76 5.88
N ASP A 65 6.77 -5.82 6.44
CA ASP A 65 5.75 -6.60 5.73
C ASP A 65 4.47 -5.79 5.52
N ASP A 66 4.03 -5.04 6.53
CA ASP A 66 2.88 -4.14 6.38
C ASP A 66 3.14 -3.10 5.31
N PHE A 67 4.34 -2.54 5.27
CA PHE A 67 4.74 -1.58 4.24
C PHE A 67 4.68 -2.20 2.85
N ARG A 68 5.13 -3.45 2.71
CA ARG A 68 5.04 -4.18 1.44
C ARG A 68 3.59 -4.35 1.00
N HIS A 69 2.70 -4.68 1.93
CA HIS A 69 1.26 -4.76 1.64
C HIS A 69 0.73 -3.43 1.15
N PHE A 70 1.10 -2.33 1.84
CA PHE A 70 0.63 -0.99 1.54
C PHE A 70 1.06 -0.52 0.15
N VAL A 71 2.35 -0.65 -0.19
CA VAL A 71 2.90 -0.07 -1.43
C VAL A 71 2.90 -1.02 -2.61
N PHE A 72 2.73 -2.32 -2.39
CA PHE A 72 2.85 -3.29 -3.47
C PHE A 72 1.71 -4.32 -3.50
N GLU A 73 1.57 -5.16 -2.48
CA GLU A 73 0.63 -6.29 -2.58
C GLU A 73 -0.81 -5.86 -2.67
N ASN A 74 -1.25 -4.89 -1.85
CA ASN A 74 -2.62 -4.40 -1.93
C ASN A 74 -2.91 -3.72 -3.27
N PRO A 75 -2.05 -2.82 -3.79
CA PRO A 75 -2.23 -2.28 -5.14
C PRO A 75 -2.25 -3.35 -6.24
N VAL A 76 -1.37 -4.35 -6.16
CA VAL A 76 -1.33 -5.43 -7.14
C VAL A 76 -2.66 -6.19 -7.15
N ARG A 77 -3.17 -6.54 -5.99
CA ARG A 77 -4.44 -7.25 -5.90
C ARG A 77 -5.62 -6.39 -6.34
N PHE A 78 -5.62 -5.11 -5.97
CA PHE A 78 -6.68 -4.19 -6.34
C PHE A 78 -6.83 -4.09 -7.86
N TRP A 79 -5.72 -3.89 -8.57
CA TRP A 79 -5.75 -3.74 -10.02
C TRP A 79 -5.71 -5.07 -10.76
N GLY A 80 -4.98 -6.07 -10.23
CA GLY A 80 -4.71 -7.32 -10.92
C GLY A 80 -5.77 -8.38 -10.77
N GLU A 81 -6.56 -8.39 -9.70
CA GLU A 81 -7.60 -9.41 -9.52
C GLU A 81 -8.74 -9.24 -10.52
N THR A 82 -9.07 -8.00 -10.89
CA THR A 82 -10.08 -7.72 -11.91
C THR A 82 -9.51 -7.72 -13.32
N ASN A 83 -8.21 -7.46 -13.47
CA ASN A 83 -7.53 -7.51 -14.75
C ASN A 83 -6.15 -8.17 -14.59
N PRO A 84 -6.06 -9.51 -14.72
CA PRO A 84 -4.80 -10.23 -14.53
C PRO A 84 -3.66 -9.80 -15.46
N ARG A 85 -3.97 -9.07 -16.53
CA ARG A 85 -2.99 -8.57 -17.48
C ARG A 85 -2.58 -7.12 -17.21
N PHE A 86 -3.08 -6.52 -16.12
CA PHE A 86 -2.81 -5.11 -15.81
C PHE A 86 -1.31 -4.80 -15.77
N PHE A 87 -0.51 -5.71 -15.23
CA PHE A 87 0.92 -5.50 -15.07
C PHE A 87 1.75 -6.05 -16.24
N ALA A 88 1.11 -6.56 -17.30
CA ALA A 88 1.81 -7.10 -18.46
C ALA A 88 2.69 -6.03 -19.10
N GLY A 89 3.96 -6.37 -19.36
CA GLY A 89 4.92 -5.44 -19.94
C GLY A 89 5.57 -4.45 -18.97
N THR A 90 5.19 -4.47 -17.71
CA THR A 90 5.82 -3.63 -16.70
C THR A 90 7.05 -4.30 -16.10
N ARG A 91 7.89 -3.51 -15.41
CA ARG A 91 9.09 -4.03 -14.73
C ARG A 91 8.74 -4.95 -13.55
N VAL A 92 7.52 -4.90 -13.05
CA VAL A 92 7.07 -5.71 -11.89
C VAL A 92 6.15 -6.84 -12.30
N GLU A 93 6.03 -7.14 -13.59
CA GLU A 93 5.11 -8.18 -14.09
C GLU A 93 5.29 -9.51 -13.37
N LYS A 94 6.53 -9.98 -13.24
CA LYS A 94 6.83 -11.25 -12.61
C LYS A 94 6.42 -11.27 -11.15
N GLU A 95 6.78 -10.24 -10.41
CA GLU A 95 6.49 -10.10 -8.99
C GLU A 95 4.98 -9.95 -8.76
N ALA A 96 4.31 -9.19 -9.61
CA ALA A 96 2.86 -9.00 -9.54
C ALA A 96 2.13 -10.33 -9.77
N LEU A 97 2.54 -11.10 -10.78
CA LEU A 97 1.94 -12.40 -11.04
C LEU A 97 2.14 -13.36 -9.88
N ALA A 98 3.31 -13.31 -9.21
CA ALA A 98 3.56 -14.13 -8.04
C ALA A 98 2.60 -13.81 -6.90
N VAL A 99 2.31 -12.52 -6.67
CA VAL A 99 1.32 -12.09 -5.68
C VAL A 99 -0.07 -12.59 -6.04
N LEU A 100 -0.47 -12.44 -7.30
CA LEU A 100 -1.82 -12.82 -7.74
C LEU A 100 -2.07 -14.33 -7.70
N ARG A 101 -1.01 -15.13 -7.76
CA ARG A 101 -1.11 -16.60 -7.70
C ARG A 101 -1.08 -17.15 -6.27
N SER A 102 -0.72 -16.33 -5.31
CA SER A 102 -0.58 -16.77 -3.91
C SER A 102 -1.92 -16.81 -3.13
#